data_c3f37d6595c2df50dbfe95648f8423d8
#
_entry.id   c3f37d6595c2df50dbfe95648f8423d8
#
_cell.length_a   1.000
_cell.length_b   1.000
_cell.length_c   1.000
_cell.angle_alpha   90.00
_cell.angle_beta   90.00
_cell.angle_gamma   90.00
#
_symmetry.space_group_name_H-M   'P 1'
#
loop_
_entity.id
_entity.type
_entity.pdbx_description
1 polymer ?
#
loop_
_entity_poly.entity_id
_entity_poly.type
_entity_poly.pdbx_seq_one_letter_code
_entity_poly.pdbx_strand_id
1 'polypeptide(L)'
;MLPACAFKRIAITVLGNKLIMVDNEAKVSTKANDTKSGDDVEQSLYAKRQKIYPREVHGLFAALRTMGVTTLLGLYYITPWLQWDERQAVLFDLPERKFYILNMVFWPQDFFYLALLLIVAALSLFFVTALAGRVWCGYACPQTVWTEAFLWIERKVEGSRPQQMKLDKSPNSFRKIRIKATKHFLWIAFALFTGLTFVGYFSSIRELAVNFLTFNTGPWETFWIYFYGLATYGNAGWLREQVCLYMCPYARFQSAMFDHDTMIISFDESRGLPMGPRKKTVDKAEAGLGDCIDCTICVQVCPTGIDIRDGLQYECIGCAACIDACDDVMDKMGYERGLIRYTTENSLKGQHTHILRPRVVVYGLILICITVGAFYSILNRMPIGLDVIRDRNSLYRETNDGLIENVYIIKLLNMDKQDHIYTLTAEGIPDLILKKDSDTIEVKSGEVIELPVRVQVDSYNLKQRSSEISFTLKAKGFDELSVVEEARFLGPAFK
;
A
#
# COMPACT_ATOMS: atom_id res chain seq x y z
N MET A 1 -16.61 13.04 -37.84
CA MET A 1 -15.77 12.16 -38.71
C MET A 1 -14.63 11.64 -37.85
N LEU A 2 -14.74 10.42 -37.32
CA LEU A 2 -13.72 9.72 -36.57
C LEU A 2 -13.03 8.75 -37.53
N PRO A 3 -11.69 8.61 -37.54
CA PRO A 3 -11.02 7.61 -38.38
C PRO A 3 -11.11 6.22 -37.78
N ALA A 4 -11.44 5.27 -38.62
CA ALA A 4 -11.60 3.86 -38.33
C ALA A 4 -10.28 3.22 -37.88
N CYS A 5 -10.31 2.55 -36.71
CA CYS A 5 -9.27 1.61 -36.28
C CYS A 5 -9.29 0.37 -37.18
N ALA A 6 -8.19 0.15 -37.89
CA ALA A 6 -7.99 -1.03 -38.72
C ALA A 6 -7.72 -2.25 -37.82
N PHE A 7 -8.70 -3.11 -37.67
CA PHE A 7 -8.52 -4.46 -37.13
C PHE A 7 -7.72 -5.31 -38.14
N LYS A 8 -6.46 -5.62 -37.83
CA LYS A 8 -5.68 -6.63 -38.56
C LYS A 8 -6.32 -8.00 -38.33
N ARG A 9 -6.83 -8.61 -39.38
CA ARG A 9 -7.36 -9.99 -39.37
C ARG A 9 -6.23 -10.96 -39.07
N ILE A 10 -6.34 -11.69 -37.97
CA ILE A 10 -5.51 -12.86 -37.66
C ILE A 10 -6.04 -14.02 -38.53
N ALA A 11 -5.24 -14.51 -39.45
CA ALA A 11 -5.55 -15.71 -40.21
C ALA A 11 -5.18 -16.94 -39.37
N ILE A 12 -6.18 -17.73 -39.00
CA ILE A 12 -5.99 -19.02 -38.32
C ILE A 12 -5.98 -20.10 -39.42
N THR A 13 -4.84 -20.72 -39.66
CA THR A 13 -4.74 -21.89 -40.52
C THR A 13 -4.58 -23.13 -39.66
N VAL A 14 -5.54 -24.03 -39.75
CA VAL A 14 -5.50 -25.33 -39.05
C VAL A 14 -4.86 -26.35 -39.98
N LEU A 15 -3.67 -26.79 -39.68
CA LEU A 15 -3.04 -27.93 -40.27
C LEU A 15 -2.62 -28.90 -39.16
N GLY A 16 -3.38 -29.97 -39.06
CA GLY A 16 -3.05 -31.15 -38.25
C GLY A 16 -2.89 -30.89 -36.77
N ASN A 17 -4.00 -30.88 -36.02
CA ASN A 17 -4.11 -30.96 -34.54
C ASN A 17 -3.13 -30.12 -33.65
N LYS A 18 -2.57 -29.02 -34.17
CA LYS A 18 -1.83 -28.05 -33.32
C LYS A 18 -2.20 -26.62 -33.74
N LEU A 19 -2.66 -25.84 -32.77
CA LEU A 19 -2.80 -24.37 -32.89
C LEU A 19 -1.38 -23.79 -32.85
N ILE A 20 -0.92 -23.22 -33.95
CA ILE A 20 0.33 -22.45 -34.00
C ILE A 20 -0.07 -21.00 -34.30
N MET A 21 0.16 -20.10 -33.35
CA MET A 21 0.16 -18.67 -33.65
C MET A 21 1.50 -18.32 -34.29
N VAL A 22 1.45 -17.85 -35.53
CA VAL A 22 2.62 -17.32 -36.22
C VAL A 22 2.53 -15.80 -36.16
N ASP A 23 3.27 -15.18 -35.25
CA ASP A 23 3.69 -13.79 -35.39
C ASP A 23 5.08 -13.79 -36.07
N ASN A 24 5.19 -13.08 -37.15
CA ASN A 24 6.45 -12.83 -37.80
C ASN A 24 7.31 -11.90 -36.96
N GLU A 25 8.57 -12.27 -36.79
CA GLU A 25 9.70 -11.56 -36.22
C GLU A 25 9.95 -11.71 -34.71
N ALA A 26 10.34 -12.93 -34.32
CA ALA A 26 11.42 -13.16 -33.36
C ALA A 26 11.88 -14.62 -33.48
N LYS A 27 13.11 -14.83 -33.90
CA LYS A 27 13.73 -16.15 -33.88
C LYS A 27 13.92 -16.58 -32.44
N VAL A 28 13.00 -17.35 -31.90
CA VAL A 28 13.21 -18.12 -30.68
C VAL A 28 13.96 -19.37 -31.03
N SER A 29 15.18 -19.45 -30.57
CA SER A 29 15.99 -20.67 -30.61
C SER A 29 15.36 -21.71 -29.67
N THR A 30 14.48 -22.55 -30.20
CA THR A 30 14.03 -23.75 -29.48
C THR A 30 15.14 -24.80 -29.55
N LYS A 31 15.86 -24.96 -28.45
CA LYS A 31 16.56 -26.23 -28.19
C LYS A 31 15.49 -27.32 -28.09
N ALA A 32 15.53 -28.23 -29.06
CA ALA A 32 14.72 -29.43 -29.01
C ALA A 32 15.07 -30.23 -27.75
N ASN A 33 14.16 -30.25 -26.80
CA ASN A 33 14.16 -31.24 -25.74
C ASN A 33 13.15 -32.31 -26.11
N ASP A 34 13.58 -33.54 -25.95
CA ASP A 34 12.91 -34.79 -26.28
C ASP A 34 11.42 -34.81 -25.95
N THR A 35 10.66 -35.39 -26.86
CA THR A 35 9.23 -35.75 -26.73
C THR A 35 9.00 -36.56 -25.47
N LYS A 36 8.56 -35.87 -24.39
CA LYS A 36 7.98 -36.53 -23.24
C LYS A 36 6.49 -36.79 -23.47
N SER A 37 6.05 -37.95 -23.05
CA SER A 37 4.66 -38.42 -23.17
C SER A 37 3.66 -37.51 -22.45
N GLY A 38 2.36 -37.59 -22.80
CA GLY A 38 1.32 -36.72 -22.23
C GLY A 38 1.21 -36.73 -20.67
N ASP A 39 1.65 -37.82 -20.04
CA ASP A 39 1.69 -37.95 -18.57
C ASP A 39 2.71 -37.02 -17.91
N ASP A 40 3.80 -36.71 -18.60
CA ASP A 40 4.83 -35.77 -18.09
C ASP A 40 4.38 -34.31 -18.07
N VAL A 41 3.41 -33.94 -18.93
CA VAL A 41 2.86 -32.58 -18.98
C VAL A 41 1.90 -32.34 -17.80
N GLU A 42 1.10 -33.33 -17.43
CA GLU A 42 0.24 -33.26 -16.24
C GLU A 42 1.05 -33.14 -14.94
N GLN A 43 2.15 -33.88 -14.83
CA GLN A 43 3.04 -33.80 -13.68
C GLN A 43 3.73 -32.42 -13.54
N SER A 44 3.95 -31.69 -14.63
CA SER A 44 4.55 -30.35 -14.59
C SER A 44 3.58 -29.27 -14.11
N LEU A 45 2.27 -29.43 -14.33
CA LEU A 45 1.23 -28.52 -13.84
C LEU A 45 1.08 -28.56 -12.30
N TYR A 46 1.44 -29.69 -11.68
CA TYR A 46 1.37 -29.92 -10.23
C TYR A 46 2.74 -30.07 -9.58
N ALA A 47 3.79 -29.46 -10.15
CA ALA A 47 5.14 -29.51 -9.57
C ALA A 47 5.12 -29.02 -8.11
N LYS A 48 5.64 -29.86 -7.20
CA LYS A 48 5.75 -29.48 -5.79
C LYS A 48 6.63 -28.24 -5.63
N ARG A 49 6.17 -27.28 -4.83
CA ARG A 49 6.96 -26.11 -4.47
C ARG A 49 8.36 -26.52 -4.00
N GLN A 50 9.39 -26.01 -4.65
CA GLN A 50 10.76 -26.14 -4.18
C GLN A 50 11.08 -24.97 -3.24
N LYS A 51 11.57 -25.27 -2.03
CA LYS A 51 12.00 -24.24 -1.10
C LYS A 51 13.22 -23.51 -1.62
N ILE A 52 13.12 -22.21 -1.77
CA ILE A 52 14.23 -21.35 -2.18
C ILE A 52 15.06 -21.00 -0.95
N TYR A 53 16.39 -21.12 -1.07
CA TYR A 53 17.37 -20.77 -0.04
C TYR A 53 18.23 -19.62 -0.58
N PRO A 54 17.83 -18.35 -0.39
CA PRO A 54 18.59 -17.22 -0.91
C PRO A 54 19.96 -17.15 -0.22
N ARG A 55 21.01 -17.03 -1.03
CA ARG A 55 22.36 -16.79 -0.53
C ARG A 55 22.47 -15.33 -0.09
N GLU A 56 23.17 -15.09 1.02
CA GLU A 56 23.48 -13.74 1.47
C GLU A 56 24.45 -13.06 0.49
N VAL A 57 24.20 -11.78 0.25
CA VAL A 57 25.00 -10.93 -0.64
C VAL A 57 25.29 -9.61 0.06
N HIS A 58 26.49 -9.08 -0.20
CA HIS A 58 26.94 -7.78 0.30
C HIS A 58 27.24 -6.88 -0.90
N GLY A 59 26.87 -5.62 -0.82
CA GLY A 59 27.09 -4.64 -1.87
C GLY A 59 26.24 -3.38 -1.63
N LEU A 60 26.27 -2.48 -2.61
CA LEU A 60 25.55 -1.22 -2.54
C LEU A 60 24.02 -1.43 -2.41
N PHE A 61 23.47 -2.29 -3.27
CA PHE A 61 22.03 -2.51 -3.29
C PHE A 61 21.55 -3.33 -2.09
N ALA A 62 22.39 -4.23 -1.57
CA ALA A 62 22.12 -4.91 -0.30
C ALA A 62 22.08 -3.92 0.88
N ALA A 63 22.99 -2.96 0.93
CA ALA A 63 23.00 -1.90 1.94
C ALA A 63 21.75 -1.00 1.85
N LEU A 64 21.38 -0.56 0.64
CA LEU A 64 20.18 0.25 0.41
C LEU A 64 18.90 -0.51 0.83
N ARG A 65 18.82 -1.81 0.50
CA ARG A 65 17.71 -2.65 0.91
C ARG A 65 17.63 -2.81 2.44
N THR A 66 18.76 -3.06 3.09
CA THR A 66 18.84 -3.13 4.56
C THR A 66 18.42 -1.81 5.21
N MET A 67 18.87 -0.69 4.68
CA MET A 67 18.45 0.63 5.14
C MET A 67 16.94 0.83 4.98
N GLY A 68 16.37 0.48 3.81
CA GLY A 68 14.93 0.54 3.56
C GLY A 68 14.15 -0.30 4.57
N VAL A 69 14.54 -1.56 4.76
CA VAL A 69 13.93 -2.49 5.73
C VAL A 69 13.99 -1.92 7.15
N THR A 70 15.17 -1.46 7.59
CA THR A 70 15.36 -0.92 8.96
C THR A 70 14.53 0.34 9.18
N THR A 71 14.50 1.25 8.20
CA THR A 71 13.72 2.50 8.30
C THR A 71 12.22 2.21 8.34
N LEU A 72 11.71 1.36 7.44
CA LEU A 72 10.28 1.06 7.38
C LEU A 72 9.78 0.27 8.58
N LEU A 73 10.53 -0.74 9.04
CA LEU A 73 10.22 -1.45 10.27
C LEU A 73 10.35 -0.54 11.49
N GLY A 74 11.38 0.31 11.53
CA GLY A 74 11.56 1.29 12.58
C GLY A 74 10.36 2.24 12.67
N LEU A 75 9.93 2.82 11.57
CA LEU A 75 8.73 3.67 11.52
C LEU A 75 7.50 2.89 12.01
N TYR A 76 7.28 1.67 11.50
CA TYR A 76 6.13 0.87 11.88
C TYR A 76 6.10 0.54 13.38
N TYR A 77 7.22 0.11 13.97
CA TYR A 77 7.25 -0.31 15.37
C TYR A 77 7.37 0.84 16.37
N ILE A 78 8.02 1.96 16.00
CA ILE A 78 8.27 3.08 16.92
C ILE A 78 7.08 4.04 16.96
N THR A 79 6.42 4.29 15.84
CA THR A 79 5.36 5.33 15.74
C THR A 79 4.26 5.19 16.80
N PRO A 80 3.70 4.01 17.13
CA PRO A 80 2.67 3.91 18.16
C PRO A 80 3.14 4.27 19.57
N TRP A 81 4.45 4.17 19.84
CA TRP A 81 5.04 4.51 21.15
C TRP A 81 5.33 5.99 21.34
N LEU A 82 5.32 6.77 20.26
CA LEU A 82 5.51 8.21 20.31
C LEU A 82 4.29 8.89 20.92
N GLN A 83 4.53 9.89 21.76
CA GLN A 83 3.48 10.69 22.38
C GLN A 83 3.49 12.11 21.83
N TRP A 84 2.32 12.69 21.76
CA TRP A 84 2.07 14.07 21.35
C TRP A 84 0.94 14.63 22.21
N ASP A 85 1.16 15.71 22.95
CA ASP A 85 0.17 16.34 23.84
C ASP A 85 -0.55 15.33 24.75
N GLU A 86 0.21 14.58 25.58
CA GLU A 86 -0.27 13.59 26.57
C GLU A 86 -1.00 12.36 25.96
N ARG A 87 -1.08 12.25 24.64
CA ARG A 87 -1.69 11.12 23.92
C ARG A 87 -0.74 10.50 22.93
N GLN A 88 -1.10 9.34 22.42
CA GLN A 88 -0.37 8.67 21.35
C GLN A 88 -0.35 9.53 20.07
N ALA A 89 0.83 9.71 19.47
CA ALA A 89 1.01 10.59 18.30
C ALA A 89 0.22 10.14 17.07
N VAL A 90 0.03 8.84 16.90
CA VAL A 90 -0.84 8.25 15.86
C VAL A 90 -1.73 7.22 16.52
N LEU A 91 -3.04 7.50 16.57
CA LEU A 91 -4.06 6.64 17.17
C LEU A 91 -5.34 6.72 16.33
N PHE A 92 -5.84 5.59 15.91
CA PHE A 92 -7.11 5.42 15.20
C PHE A 92 -8.17 4.90 16.18
N ASP A 93 -8.76 5.80 16.95
CA ASP A 93 -9.79 5.45 17.93
C ASP A 93 -11.12 5.14 17.22
N LEU A 94 -11.39 3.86 17.01
CA LEU A 94 -12.59 3.39 16.34
C LEU A 94 -13.86 3.55 17.20
N PRO A 95 -13.86 3.27 18.51
CA PRO A 95 -15.00 3.51 19.38
C PRO A 95 -15.45 4.97 19.39
N GLU A 96 -14.51 5.90 19.55
CA GLU A 96 -14.80 7.33 19.55
C GLU A 96 -14.89 7.93 18.13
N ARG A 97 -14.52 7.15 17.10
CA ARG A 97 -14.50 7.58 15.70
C ARG A 97 -13.60 8.79 15.46
N LYS A 98 -12.49 8.87 16.17
CA LYS A 98 -11.50 9.94 16.08
C LYS A 98 -10.16 9.37 15.60
N PHE A 99 -9.57 10.00 14.61
CA PHE A 99 -8.28 9.58 14.05
C PHE A 99 -7.24 10.65 14.35
N TYR A 100 -6.37 10.35 15.29
CA TYR A 100 -5.31 11.25 15.72
C TYR A 100 -4.04 11.01 14.90
N ILE A 101 -3.56 12.06 14.24
CA ILE A 101 -2.30 12.03 13.49
C ILE A 101 -1.49 13.26 13.91
N LEU A 102 -0.51 13.06 14.78
CA LEU A 102 0.28 14.13 15.39
C LEU A 102 -0.63 15.19 16.03
N ASN A 103 -0.64 16.39 15.46
CA ASN A 103 -1.38 17.54 15.93
C ASN A 103 -2.80 17.65 15.35
N MET A 104 -3.18 16.79 14.43
CA MET A 104 -4.46 16.83 13.73
C MET A 104 -5.41 15.74 14.24
N VAL A 105 -6.68 16.08 14.34
CA VAL A 105 -7.76 15.15 14.62
C VAL A 105 -8.65 15.09 13.38
N PHE A 106 -8.82 13.89 12.82
CA PHE A 106 -9.73 13.65 11.72
C PHE A 106 -10.98 12.95 12.24
N TRP A 107 -12.12 13.39 11.73
CA TRP A 107 -13.43 12.89 12.08
C TRP A 107 -14.02 12.05 10.91
N PRO A 108 -15.14 11.34 11.12
CA PRO A 108 -15.81 10.62 10.04
C PRO A 108 -16.18 11.51 8.84
N GLN A 109 -16.47 12.80 9.06
CA GLN A 109 -16.75 13.78 8.01
C GLN A 109 -15.53 14.03 7.11
N ASP A 110 -14.34 13.82 7.63
CA ASP A 110 -13.07 13.94 6.91
C ASP A 110 -12.70 12.72 6.06
N PHE A 111 -13.60 11.76 5.90
CA PHE A 111 -13.35 10.54 5.11
C PHE A 111 -12.85 10.84 3.70
N PHE A 112 -13.19 12.00 3.16
CA PHE A 112 -12.69 12.49 1.89
C PHE A 112 -11.14 12.56 1.85
N TYR A 113 -10.48 12.99 2.94
CA TYR A 113 -9.02 13.03 3.00
C TYR A 113 -8.39 11.64 2.99
N LEU A 114 -9.04 10.65 3.61
CA LEU A 114 -8.60 9.27 3.53
C LEU A 114 -8.69 8.76 2.08
N ALA A 115 -9.78 9.05 1.38
CA ALA A 115 -9.92 8.70 -0.04
C ALA A 115 -8.83 9.35 -0.89
N LEU A 116 -8.55 10.65 -0.70
CA LEU A 116 -7.46 11.36 -1.38
C LEU A 116 -6.10 10.73 -1.09
N LEU A 117 -5.82 10.39 0.17
CA LEU A 117 -4.57 9.73 0.56
C LEU A 117 -4.38 8.39 -0.17
N LEU A 118 -5.44 7.58 -0.25
CA LEU A 118 -5.39 6.31 -0.98
C LEU A 118 -5.18 6.50 -2.49
N ILE A 119 -5.83 7.51 -3.09
CA ILE A 119 -5.63 7.86 -4.50
C ILE A 119 -4.18 8.32 -4.74
N VAL A 120 -3.65 9.20 -3.90
CA VAL A 120 -2.24 9.66 -3.99
C VAL A 120 -1.28 8.47 -3.84
N ALA A 121 -1.52 7.57 -2.90
CA ALA A 121 -0.70 6.37 -2.71
C ALA A 121 -0.73 5.46 -3.95
N ALA A 122 -1.91 5.21 -4.53
CA ALA A 122 -2.05 4.40 -5.74
C ALA A 122 -1.37 5.05 -6.95
N LEU A 123 -1.58 6.36 -7.17
CA LEU A 123 -0.93 7.10 -8.26
C LEU A 123 0.59 7.15 -8.09
N SER A 124 1.09 7.33 -6.86
CA SER A 124 2.53 7.29 -6.56
C SER A 124 3.13 5.94 -6.94
N LEU A 125 2.43 4.86 -6.60
CA LEU A 125 2.85 3.51 -6.93
C LEU A 125 2.90 3.29 -8.45
N PHE A 126 1.89 3.75 -9.19
CA PHE A 126 1.85 3.67 -10.64
C PHE A 126 2.92 4.55 -11.31
N PHE A 127 3.14 5.75 -10.79
CA PHE A 127 4.19 6.65 -11.27
C PHE A 127 5.58 6.04 -11.10
N VAL A 128 5.89 5.52 -9.90
CA VAL A 128 7.16 4.82 -9.63
C VAL A 128 7.32 3.60 -10.52
N THR A 129 6.25 2.84 -10.76
CA THR A 129 6.30 1.66 -11.64
C THR A 129 6.58 2.05 -13.09
N ALA A 130 5.97 3.10 -13.59
CA ALA A 130 6.23 3.58 -14.95
C ALA A 130 7.70 4.02 -15.14
N LEU A 131 8.33 4.60 -14.14
CA LEU A 131 9.74 5.03 -14.17
C LEU A 131 10.72 3.89 -13.89
N ALA A 132 10.55 3.27 -12.73
CA ALA A 132 11.54 2.40 -12.09
C ALA A 132 11.09 0.94 -11.96
N GLY A 133 10.06 0.54 -12.69
CA GLY A 133 9.58 -0.84 -12.71
C GLY A 133 9.23 -1.36 -11.31
N ARG A 134 9.92 -2.39 -10.85
CA ARG A 134 9.63 -3.08 -9.59
C ARG A 134 10.49 -2.66 -8.40
N VAL A 135 11.10 -1.49 -8.42
CA VAL A 135 11.93 -1.01 -7.30
C VAL A 135 11.14 -0.96 -5.99
N TRP A 136 9.87 -0.53 -6.02
CA TRP A 136 9.01 -0.59 -4.84
C TRP A 136 8.92 -2.00 -4.24
N CYS A 137 8.73 -3.02 -5.07
CA CYS A 137 8.62 -4.42 -4.62
C CYS A 137 9.90 -4.93 -3.97
N GLY A 138 11.06 -4.48 -4.44
CA GLY A 138 12.37 -4.91 -3.93
C GLY A 138 12.82 -4.23 -2.65
N TYR A 139 12.35 -2.99 -2.36
CA TYR A 139 12.90 -2.16 -1.28
C TYR A 139 11.90 -1.72 -0.22
N ALA A 140 10.63 -1.48 -0.61
CA ALA A 140 9.65 -0.83 0.27
C ALA A 140 8.35 -1.62 0.47
N CYS A 141 8.09 -2.64 -0.36
CA CYS A 141 6.88 -3.45 -0.23
C CYS A 141 6.85 -4.17 1.13
N PRO A 142 5.74 -4.07 1.89
CA PRO A 142 5.60 -4.74 3.18
C PRO A 142 5.97 -6.23 3.13
N GLN A 143 5.50 -6.98 2.13
CA GLN A 143 5.83 -8.40 1.98
C GLN A 143 7.34 -8.65 1.94
N THR A 144 8.08 -7.85 1.17
CA THR A 144 9.54 -7.98 1.05
C THR A 144 10.24 -7.58 2.35
N VAL A 145 9.80 -6.50 2.99
CA VAL A 145 10.37 -5.96 4.23
C VAL A 145 10.25 -6.98 5.36
N TRP A 146 9.06 -7.53 5.61
CA TRP A 146 8.88 -8.56 6.64
C TRP A 146 9.57 -9.87 6.27
N THR A 147 9.51 -10.29 5.01
CA THR A 147 10.22 -11.51 4.56
C THR A 147 11.72 -11.41 4.79
N GLU A 148 12.35 -10.25 4.56
CA GLU A 148 13.79 -10.08 4.80
C GLU A 148 14.12 -10.19 6.29
N ALA A 149 13.29 -9.66 7.19
CA ALA A 149 13.45 -9.82 8.64
C ALA A 149 13.35 -11.30 9.05
N PHE A 150 12.38 -12.05 8.51
CA PHE A 150 12.24 -13.49 8.76
C PHE A 150 13.43 -14.28 8.21
N LEU A 151 13.93 -13.94 7.04
CA LEU A 151 15.14 -14.54 6.47
C LEU A 151 16.38 -14.23 7.29
N TRP A 152 16.48 -13.02 7.86
CA TRP A 152 17.56 -12.65 8.75
C TRP A 152 17.56 -13.53 10.03
N ILE A 153 16.40 -13.73 10.66
CA ILE A 153 16.24 -14.64 11.79
C ILE A 153 16.64 -16.06 11.38
N GLU A 154 16.16 -16.55 10.22
CA GLU A 154 16.49 -17.88 9.71
C GLU A 154 18.00 -18.06 9.53
N ARG A 155 18.68 -17.07 8.92
CA ARG A 155 20.14 -17.09 8.74
C ARG A 155 20.90 -17.12 10.08
N LYS A 156 20.43 -16.38 11.08
CA LYS A 156 21.05 -16.36 12.41
C LYS A 156 20.90 -17.69 13.15
N VAL A 157 19.80 -18.39 12.98
CA VAL A 157 19.50 -19.65 13.71
C VAL A 157 19.99 -20.88 12.94
N GLU A 158 19.71 -20.97 11.64
CA GLU A 158 20.04 -22.14 10.81
C GLU A 158 21.40 -22.00 10.09
N GLY A 159 21.96 -20.79 10.02
CA GLY A 159 23.24 -20.49 9.39
C GLY A 159 23.14 -20.18 7.90
N SER A 160 24.26 -20.33 7.21
CA SER A 160 24.39 -20.04 5.77
C SER A 160 23.58 -21.01 4.91
N ARG A 161 23.34 -20.61 3.63
CA ARG A 161 22.59 -21.43 2.64
C ARG A 161 23.02 -22.91 2.60
N PRO A 162 24.31 -23.26 2.52
CA PRO A 162 24.73 -24.68 2.53
C PRO A 162 24.37 -25.39 3.84
N GLN A 163 24.45 -24.68 4.98
CA GLN A 163 24.11 -25.22 6.31
C GLN A 163 22.61 -25.50 6.43
N GLN A 164 21.76 -24.60 5.93
CA GLN A 164 20.30 -24.75 5.86
C GLN A 164 19.92 -25.95 5.00
N MET A 165 20.50 -26.09 3.81
CA MET A 165 20.26 -27.22 2.90
C MET A 165 20.71 -28.56 3.54
N LYS A 166 21.86 -28.57 4.22
CA LYS A 166 22.36 -29.76 4.93
C LYS A 166 21.46 -30.12 6.10
N LEU A 167 20.99 -29.12 6.87
CA LEU A 167 20.08 -29.33 8.00
C LEU A 167 18.74 -29.92 7.53
N ASP A 168 18.18 -29.40 6.42
CA ASP A 168 16.89 -29.87 5.90
C ASP A 168 16.99 -31.32 5.37
N LYS A 169 18.10 -31.69 4.73
CA LYS A 169 18.36 -33.04 4.22
C LYS A 169 18.74 -34.02 5.33
N SER A 170 19.17 -33.55 6.52
CA SER A 170 19.57 -34.44 7.63
C SER A 170 18.37 -35.19 8.22
N PRO A 171 18.56 -36.41 8.77
CA PRO A 171 17.50 -37.12 9.47
C PRO A 171 17.03 -36.33 10.71
N ASN A 172 15.84 -36.67 11.20
CA ASN A 172 15.29 -36.03 12.38
C ASN A 172 16.15 -36.40 13.61
N SER A 173 16.84 -35.40 14.15
CA SER A 173 17.67 -35.51 15.36
C SER A 173 17.26 -34.44 16.36
N PHE A 174 17.56 -34.63 17.64
CA PHE A 174 17.29 -33.64 18.69
C PHE A 174 17.89 -32.27 18.35
N ARG A 175 19.09 -32.25 17.76
CA ARG A 175 19.75 -31.02 17.28
C ARG A 175 18.91 -30.32 16.21
N LYS A 176 18.40 -31.06 15.20
CA LYS A 176 17.56 -30.51 14.16
C LYS A 176 16.26 -29.93 14.72
N ILE A 177 15.59 -30.69 15.57
CA ILE A 177 14.35 -30.26 16.23
C ILE A 177 14.57 -28.97 17.03
N ARG A 178 15.63 -28.90 17.84
CA ARG A 178 15.98 -27.73 18.64
C ARG A 178 16.18 -26.48 17.74
N ILE A 179 16.98 -26.58 16.68
CA ILE A 179 17.26 -25.48 15.78
C ILE A 179 15.96 -24.99 15.09
N LYS A 180 15.17 -25.94 14.57
CA LYS A 180 13.88 -25.61 13.94
C LYS A 180 12.89 -25.00 14.93
N ALA A 181 12.77 -25.55 16.12
CA ALA A 181 11.92 -25.02 17.18
C ALA A 181 12.32 -23.58 17.56
N THR A 182 13.63 -23.33 17.76
CA THR A 182 14.14 -21.97 18.05
C THR A 182 13.79 -20.99 16.92
N LYS A 183 13.95 -21.40 15.66
CA LYS A 183 13.57 -20.54 14.52
C LYS A 183 12.08 -20.21 14.55
N HIS A 184 11.22 -21.21 14.66
CA HIS A 184 9.77 -20.99 14.68
C HIS A 184 9.31 -20.20 15.90
N PHE A 185 9.93 -20.41 17.06
CA PHE A 185 9.66 -19.61 18.25
C PHE A 185 9.96 -18.11 18.00
N LEU A 186 11.14 -17.80 17.47
CA LEU A 186 11.51 -16.41 17.14
C LEU A 186 10.61 -15.81 16.06
N TRP A 187 10.24 -16.57 15.06
CA TRP A 187 9.30 -16.14 14.04
C TRP A 187 7.91 -15.84 14.61
N ILE A 188 7.39 -16.71 15.49
CA ILE A 188 6.10 -16.51 16.16
C ILE A 188 6.16 -15.29 17.07
N ALA A 189 7.22 -15.15 17.86
CA ALA A 189 7.41 -14.01 18.75
C ALA A 189 7.44 -12.67 17.95
N PHE A 190 8.20 -12.64 16.88
CA PHE A 190 8.27 -11.46 15.99
C PHE A 190 6.93 -11.19 15.28
N ALA A 191 6.24 -12.24 14.84
CA ALA A 191 4.92 -12.13 14.21
C ALA A 191 3.85 -11.60 15.19
N LEU A 192 3.85 -12.11 16.43
CA LEU A 192 2.95 -11.63 17.49
C LEU A 192 3.26 -10.17 17.87
N PHE A 193 4.55 -9.82 17.95
CA PHE A 193 4.95 -8.42 18.16
C PHE A 193 4.47 -7.51 17.01
N THR A 194 4.49 -8.00 15.78
CA THR A 194 3.91 -7.27 14.62
C THR A 194 2.41 -7.10 14.77
N GLY A 195 1.68 -8.15 15.16
CA GLY A 195 0.25 -8.08 15.41
C GLY A 195 -0.12 -7.15 16.57
N LEU A 196 0.63 -7.20 17.67
CA LEU A 196 0.48 -6.31 18.83
C LEU A 196 0.69 -4.84 18.40
N THR A 197 1.74 -4.57 17.65
CA THR A 197 2.03 -3.22 17.14
C THR A 197 0.93 -2.73 16.22
N PHE A 198 0.39 -3.58 15.36
CA PHE A 198 -0.72 -3.21 14.48
C PHE A 198 -1.96 -2.81 15.29
N VAL A 199 -2.37 -3.61 16.27
CA VAL A 199 -3.51 -3.29 17.14
C VAL A 199 -3.21 -2.04 17.98
N GLY A 200 -1.96 -1.80 18.33
CA GLY A 200 -1.50 -0.61 19.02
C GLY A 200 -1.65 0.70 18.25
N TYR A 201 -1.98 0.67 16.96
CA TYR A 201 -2.45 1.86 16.23
C TYR A 201 -3.93 2.17 16.47
N PHE A 202 -4.70 1.21 17.02
CA PHE A 202 -6.14 1.33 17.25
C PHE A 202 -6.52 1.36 18.74
N SER A 203 -5.59 0.96 19.61
CA SER A 203 -5.73 1.01 21.06
C SER A 203 -4.45 1.59 21.65
N SER A 204 -4.50 2.17 22.85
CA SER A 204 -3.31 2.67 23.52
C SER A 204 -2.24 1.59 23.65
N ILE A 205 -1.14 1.71 22.91
CA ILE A 205 -0.08 0.66 22.84
C ILE A 205 0.50 0.32 24.21
N ARG A 206 0.58 1.30 25.12
CA ARG A 206 1.17 1.10 26.46
C ARG A 206 0.27 0.23 27.32
N GLU A 207 -1.02 0.52 27.35
CA GLU A 207 -2.00 -0.28 28.06
C GLU A 207 -2.17 -1.65 27.42
N LEU A 208 -2.24 -1.69 26.08
CA LEU A 208 -2.33 -2.93 25.33
C LEU A 208 -1.15 -3.86 25.60
N ALA A 209 0.07 -3.34 25.67
CA ALA A 209 1.27 -4.14 25.94
C ALA A 209 1.26 -4.73 27.36
N VAL A 210 0.83 -3.95 28.36
CA VAL A 210 0.68 -4.43 29.74
C VAL A 210 -0.43 -5.49 29.82
N ASN A 211 -1.59 -5.20 29.23
CA ASN A 211 -2.73 -6.11 29.21
C ASN A 211 -2.40 -7.42 28.47
N PHE A 212 -1.62 -7.36 27.39
CA PHE A 212 -1.17 -8.54 26.65
C PHE A 212 -0.25 -9.42 27.53
N LEU A 213 0.70 -8.84 28.26
CA LEU A 213 1.61 -9.57 29.14
C LEU A 213 0.90 -10.15 30.37
N THR A 214 -0.16 -9.51 30.84
CA THR A 214 -0.98 -9.95 31.99
C THR A 214 -2.17 -10.81 31.59
N PHE A 215 -2.32 -11.13 30.29
CA PHE A 215 -3.46 -11.89 29.73
C PHE A 215 -4.83 -11.26 30.01
N ASN A 216 -4.88 -9.93 30.07
CA ASN A 216 -6.09 -9.14 30.35
C ASN A 216 -6.54 -8.30 29.15
N THR A 217 -6.17 -8.71 27.93
CA THR A 217 -6.61 -8.03 26.69
C THR A 217 -8.08 -8.32 26.40
N GLY A 218 -8.77 -7.32 25.82
CA GLY A 218 -10.14 -7.48 25.34
C GLY A 218 -10.26 -8.55 24.25
N PRO A 219 -11.46 -9.12 24.04
CA PRO A 219 -11.64 -10.23 23.08
C PRO A 219 -11.34 -9.80 21.64
N TRP A 220 -11.68 -8.59 21.24
CA TRP A 220 -11.39 -8.06 19.90
C TRP A 220 -9.91 -7.75 19.70
N GLU A 221 -9.25 -7.15 20.69
CA GLU A 221 -7.80 -6.91 20.66
C GLU A 221 -7.04 -8.22 20.54
N THR A 222 -7.40 -9.22 21.37
CA THR A 222 -6.81 -10.56 21.33
C THR A 222 -6.99 -11.17 19.94
N PHE A 223 -8.20 -11.18 19.41
CA PHE A 223 -8.48 -11.71 18.07
C PHE A 223 -7.59 -11.08 17.01
N TRP A 224 -7.50 -9.76 16.95
CA TRP A 224 -6.73 -9.07 15.92
C TRP A 224 -5.22 -9.22 16.08
N ILE A 225 -4.69 -9.28 17.32
CA ILE A 225 -3.27 -9.56 17.57
C ILE A 225 -2.89 -10.91 16.97
N TYR A 226 -3.66 -11.95 17.28
CA TYR A 226 -3.38 -13.29 16.75
C TYR A 226 -3.64 -13.39 15.25
N PHE A 227 -4.67 -12.75 14.73
CA PHE A 227 -4.97 -12.74 13.30
C PHE A 227 -3.83 -12.13 12.48
N TYR A 228 -3.39 -10.91 12.82
CA TYR A 228 -2.29 -10.27 12.11
C TYR A 228 -0.94 -10.95 12.39
N GLY A 229 -0.74 -11.47 13.58
CA GLY A 229 0.41 -12.30 13.91
C GLY A 229 0.47 -13.56 13.03
N LEU A 230 -0.64 -14.31 12.93
CA LEU A 230 -0.72 -15.50 12.08
C LEU A 230 -0.54 -15.17 10.60
N ALA A 231 -1.16 -14.08 10.11
CA ALA A 231 -1.01 -13.61 8.75
C ALA A 231 0.46 -13.26 8.43
N THR A 232 1.15 -12.54 9.34
CA THR A 232 2.58 -12.21 9.19
C THR A 232 3.44 -13.46 9.17
N TYR A 233 3.22 -14.38 10.11
CA TYR A 233 3.94 -15.66 10.15
C TYR A 233 3.73 -16.47 8.87
N GLY A 234 2.49 -16.57 8.39
CA GLY A 234 2.14 -17.28 7.17
C GLY A 234 2.76 -16.66 5.92
N ASN A 235 2.55 -15.36 5.74
CA ASN A 235 2.99 -14.65 4.53
C ASN A 235 4.51 -14.48 4.47
N ALA A 236 5.15 -13.99 5.54
CA ALA A 236 6.58 -13.71 5.53
C ALA A 236 7.44 -14.93 5.85
N GLY A 237 6.96 -15.84 6.71
CA GLY A 237 7.69 -17.04 7.11
C GLY A 237 7.54 -18.21 6.14
N TRP A 238 6.31 -18.47 5.71
CA TRP A 238 5.97 -19.71 4.99
C TRP A 238 5.74 -19.51 3.49
N LEU A 239 4.85 -18.60 3.13
CA LEU A 239 4.50 -18.35 1.71
C LEU A 239 5.58 -17.57 0.97
N ARG A 240 6.18 -16.54 1.61
CA ARG A 240 7.29 -15.74 1.07
C ARG A 240 7.06 -15.28 -0.37
N GLU A 241 7.88 -15.81 -1.30
CA GLU A 241 7.80 -15.53 -2.74
C GLU A 241 6.45 -15.90 -3.37
N GLN A 242 5.73 -16.88 -2.82
CA GLN A 242 4.42 -17.29 -3.35
C GLN A 242 3.38 -16.18 -3.25
N VAL A 243 3.47 -15.33 -2.22
CA VAL A 243 2.60 -14.15 -2.11
C VAL A 243 2.80 -13.22 -3.30
N CYS A 244 4.06 -12.95 -3.67
CA CYS A 244 4.39 -12.09 -4.80
C CYS A 244 4.01 -12.70 -6.16
N LEU A 245 4.17 -14.02 -6.31
CA LEU A 245 3.98 -14.72 -7.58
C LEU A 245 2.50 -15.02 -7.89
N TYR A 246 1.73 -15.40 -6.85
CA TYR A 246 0.38 -15.94 -7.06
C TYR A 246 -0.74 -15.13 -6.38
N MET A 247 -0.47 -14.51 -5.23
CA MET A 247 -1.50 -13.84 -4.45
C MET A 247 -1.60 -12.33 -4.71
N CYS A 248 -0.48 -11.68 -5.04
CA CYS A 248 -0.44 -10.23 -5.20
C CYS A 248 -1.02 -9.80 -6.56
N PRO A 249 -2.18 -9.15 -6.62
CA PRO A 249 -2.75 -8.70 -7.88
C PRO A 249 -1.88 -7.62 -8.55
N TYR A 250 -1.22 -6.80 -7.75
CA TYR A 250 -0.37 -5.72 -8.22
C TYR A 250 0.80 -6.22 -9.10
N ALA A 251 1.38 -7.38 -8.79
CA ALA A 251 2.47 -7.94 -9.57
C ALA A 251 2.08 -8.20 -11.05
N ARG A 252 0.81 -8.55 -11.30
CA ARG A 252 0.28 -8.75 -12.66
C ARG A 252 -0.04 -7.43 -13.36
N PHE A 253 -0.68 -6.49 -12.66
CA PHE A 253 -0.93 -5.15 -13.22
C PHE A 253 0.37 -4.42 -13.57
N GLN A 254 1.37 -4.56 -12.73
CA GLN A 254 2.66 -3.92 -12.90
C GLN A 254 3.38 -4.37 -14.18
N SER A 255 3.34 -5.67 -14.50
CA SER A 255 3.96 -6.18 -15.73
C SER A 255 3.33 -5.62 -17.01
N ALA A 256 2.03 -5.34 -17.00
CA ALA A 256 1.33 -4.70 -18.12
C ALA A 256 1.65 -3.19 -18.25
N MET A 257 2.27 -2.59 -17.22
CA MET A 257 2.66 -1.18 -17.23
C MET A 257 4.08 -0.95 -17.75
N PHE A 258 4.87 -2.00 -17.95
CA PHE A 258 6.21 -1.86 -18.50
C PHE A 258 6.18 -1.48 -19.98
N ASP A 259 7.14 -0.67 -20.35
CA ASP A 259 7.45 -0.32 -21.72
C ASP A 259 8.98 -0.39 -21.93
N HIS A 260 9.45 -0.20 -23.16
CA HIS A 260 10.87 -0.32 -23.50
C HIS A 260 11.80 0.69 -22.81
N ASP A 261 11.23 1.76 -22.22
CA ASP A 261 11.95 2.78 -21.47
C ASP A 261 11.80 2.63 -19.96
N THR A 262 11.05 1.64 -19.47
CA THR A 262 10.93 1.36 -18.04
C THR A 262 12.22 0.72 -17.54
N MET A 263 12.70 1.18 -16.37
CA MET A 263 13.91 0.65 -15.74
C MET A 263 13.67 -0.78 -15.23
N ILE A 264 14.48 -1.70 -15.65
CA ILE A 264 14.46 -3.13 -15.29
C ILE A 264 15.86 -3.58 -14.87
N ILE A 265 15.95 -4.73 -14.20
CA ILE A 265 17.21 -5.42 -14.02
C ILE A 265 17.37 -6.36 -15.20
N SER A 266 18.50 -6.28 -15.90
CA SER A 266 18.79 -7.15 -17.03
C SER A 266 20.24 -7.58 -17.07
N PHE A 267 20.45 -8.76 -17.63
CA PHE A 267 21.74 -9.30 -18.02
C PHE A 267 22.11 -8.77 -19.41
N ASP A 268 23.35 -8.33 -19.58
CA ASP A 268 23.86 -7.87 -20.86
C ASP A 268 24.34 -9.07 -21.73
N GLU A 269 23.46 -9.53 -22.62
CA GLU A 269 23.74 -10.67 -23.49
C GLU A 269 24.92 -10.40 -24.42
N SER A 270 25.08 -9.16 -24.88
CA SER A 270 26.16 -8.79 -25.83
C SER A 270 27.55 -8.94 -25.23
N ARG A 271 27.65 -8.69 -23.91
CA ARG A 271 28.87 -8.84 -23.11
C ARG A 271 29.05 -10.24 -22.54
N GLY A 272 27.93 -10.87 -22.14
CA GLY A 272 27.92 -12.09 -21.34
C GLY A 272 27.97 -13.39 -22.12
N LEU A 273 27.56 -13.38 -23.38
CA LEU A 273 27.50 -14.59 -24.22
C LEU A 273 28.72 -14.71 -25.15
N PRO A 274 29.17 -15.94 -25.49
CA PRO A 274 28.76 -17.24 -24.92
C PRO A 274 29.25 -17.43 -23.48
N MET A 275 28.41 -18.04 -22.63
CA MET A 275 28.75 -18.33 -21.23
C MET A 275 29.64 -19.59 -21.14
N GLY A 276 30.59 -19.58 -20.21
CA GLY A 276 31.39 -20.79 -19.97
C GLY A 276 32.26 -20.70 -18.72
N PRO A 277 32.44 -21.81 -17.97
CA PRO A 277 33.30 -21.88 -16.81
C PRO A 277 34.76 -21.71 -17.18
N ARG A 278 35.48 -20.82 -16.47
CA ARG A 278 36.93 -20.62 -16.71
C ARG A 278 37.64 -20.14 -15.46
N LYS A 279 38.96 -20.31 -15.46
CA LYS A 279 39.85 -19.75 -14.45
C LYS A 279 40.22 -18.32 -14.80
N LYS A 280 40.59 -17.49 -13.81
CA LYS A 280 41.00 -16.10 -13.98
C LYS A 280 42.23 -15.96 -14.95
N THR A 281 43.05 -16.97 -15.03
CA THR A 281 44.26 -17.00 -15.86
C THR A 281 44.00 -17.22 -17.35
N VAL A 282 42.79 -17.58 -17.74
CA VAL A 282 42.43 -17.87 -19.15
C VAL A 282 41.85 -16.60 -19.77
N ASP A 283 42.45 -16.15 -20.87
CA ASP A 283 41.91 -15.01 -21.60
C ASP A 283 40.56 -15.38 -22.25
N LYS A 284 39.59 -14.49 -22.04
CA LYS A 284 38.24 -14.65 -22.59
C LYS A 284 38.22 -14.63 -24.12
N ALA A 285 39.08 -13.81 -24.73
CA ALA A 285 39.14 -13.67 -26.18
C ALA A 285 39.70 -14.95 -26.86
N GLU A 286 40.75 -15.55 -26.25
CA GLU A 286 41.30 -16.83 -26.73
C GLU A 286 40.32 -17.98 -26.58
N ALA A 287 39.49 -17.95 -25.51
CA ALA A 287 38.48 -18.97 -25.28
C ALA A 287 37.19 -18.75 -26.07
N GLY A 288 37.02 -17.63 -26.78
CA GLY A 288 35.80 -17.28 -27.51
C GLY A 288 34.58 -17.12 -26.60
N LEU A 289 34.79 -16.72 -25.35
CA LEU A 289 33.75 -16.61 -24.31
C LEU A 289 33.47 -15.15 -23.94
N GLY A 290 32.23 -14.87 -23.56
CA GLY A 290 31.83 -13.59 -23.02
C GLY A 290 32.25 -13.42 -21.55
N ASP A 291 31.81 -12.36 -20.87
CA ASP A 291 32.19 -12.04 -19.47
C ASP A 291 31.56 -13.00 -18.45
N CYS A 292 30.45 -13.66 -18.78
CA CYS A 292 29.78 -14.60 -17.89
C CYS A 292 30.55 -15.92 -17.73
N ILE A 293 30.92 -16.25 -16.50
CA ILE A 293 31.62 -17.51 -16.17
C ILE A 293 30.71 -18.66 -15.77
N ASP A 294 29.41 -18.52 -15.97
CA ASP A 294 28.39 -19.51 -15.65
C ASP A 294 28.41 -20.00 -14.16
N CYS A 295 28.73 -19.11 -13.22
CA CYS A 295 28.83 -19.45 -11.80
C CYS A 295 27.49 -19.66 -11.10
N THR A 296 26.36 -19.31 -11.72
CA THR A 296 24.98 -19.41 -11.20
C THR A 296 24.72 -18.66 -9.88
N ILE A 297 25.63 -17.78 -9.43
CA ILE A 297 25.49 -17.06 -8.16
C ILE A 297 24.29 -16.10 -8.23
N CYS A 298 24.04 -15.46 -9.37
CA CYS A 298 22.87 -14.59 -9.60
C CYS A 298 21.53 -15.31 -9.32
N VAL A 299 21.43 -16.59 -9.69
CA VAL A 299 20.26 -17.43 -9.37
C VAL A 299 20.20 -17.78 -7.87
N GLN A 300 21.35 -18.07 -7.27
CA GLN A 300 21.42 -18.47 -5.86
C GLN A 300 21.07 -17.35 -4.87
N VAL A 301 21.31 -16.10 -5.24
CA VAL A 301 20.98 -14.92 -4.39
C VAL A 301 19.55 -14.45 -4.63
N CYS A 302 18.90 -14.90 -5.70
CA CYS A 302 17.56 -14.46 -6.05
C CYS A 302 16.51 -14.95 -5.04
N PRO A 303 15.74 -14.06 -4.39
CA PRO A 303 14.72 -14.45 -3.43
C PRO A 303 13.51 -15.12 -4.09
N THR A 304 13.29 -14.91 -5.38
CA THR A 304 12.24 -15.57 -6.16
C THR A 304 12.75 -16.76 -6.97
N GLY A 305 14.07 -17.00 -6.98
CA GLY A 305 14.69 -18.17 -7.60
C GLY A 305 14.77 -18.17 -9.11
N ILE A 306 14.58 -17.01 -9.74
CA ILE A 306 14.68 -16.89 -11.21
C ILE A 306 16.13 -16.88 -11.70
N ASP A 307 16.32 -17.24 -12.96
CA ASP A 307 17.57 -17.00 -13.67
C ASP A 307 17.45 -15.73 -14.52
N ILE A 308 18.11 -14.66 -14.06
CA ILE A 308 18.07 -13.35 -14.74
C ILE A 308 18.72 -13.39 -16.13
N ARG A 309 19.48 -14.41 -16.44
CA ARG A 309 20.14 -14.58 -17.74
C ARG A 309 19.18 -15.00 -18.86
N ASP A 310 18.01 -15.52 -18.47
CA ASP A 310 16.93 -15.87 -19.40
C ASP A 310 16.09 -14.66 -19.84
N GLY A 311 16.56 -13.43 -19.52
CA GLY A 311 15.90 -12.18 -19.87
C GLY A 311 14.91 -11.68 -18.84
N LEU A 312 14.02 -10.77 -19.26
CA LEU A 312 13.01 -10.17 -18.40
C LEU A 312 11.94 -11.18 -17.99
N GLN A 313 11.78 -11.36 -16.69
CA GLN A 313 10.78 -12.24 -16.09
C GLN A 313 9.87 -11.45 -15.14
N TYR A 314 8.57 -11.74 -15.20
CA TYR A 314 7.60 -11.05 -14.34
C TYR A 314 7.70 -11.44 -12.84
N GLU A 315 8.44 -12.50 -12.53
CA GLU A 315 8.76 -12.92 -11.16
C GLU A 315 9.88 -12.06 -10.51
N CYS A 316 10.62 -11.30 -11.33
CA CYS A 316 11.66 -10.41 -10.81
C CYS A 316 11.04 -9.29 -9.97
N ILE A 317 11.44 -9.19 -8.70
CA ILE A 317 10.96 -8.12 -7.78
C ILE A 317 11.84 -6.86 -7.81
N GLY A 318 12.84 -6.78 -8.66
CA GLY A 318 13.71 -5.61 -8.78
C GLY A 318 14.62 -5.35 -7.57
N CYS A 319 14.98 -6.36 -6.79
CA CYS A 319 15.75 -6.21 -5.54
C CYS A 319 17.26 -6.02 -5.71
N ALA A 320 17.78 -6.16 -6.93
CA ALA A 320 19.19 -6.00 -7.30
C ALA A 320 20.22 -6.90 -6.57
N ALA A 321 19.80 -7.94 -5.89
CA ALA A 321 20.72 -8.89 -5.25
C ALA A 321 21.65 -9.57 -6.27
N CYS A 322 21.16 -9.83 -7.49
CA CYS A 322 21.94 -10.39 -8.58
C CYS A 322 23.01 -9.42 -9.12
N ILE A 323 22.78 -8.11 -9.05
CA ILE A 323 23.76 -7.08 -9.45
C ILE A 323 24.95 -7.13 -8.50
N ASP A 324 24.73 -6.95 -7.20
CA ASP A 324 25.79 -6.99 -6.19
C ASP A 324 26.60 -8.30 -6.26
N ALA A 325 25.90 -9.43 -6.42
CA ALA A 325 26.54 -10.73 -6.50
C ALA A 325 27.36 -10.93 -7.78
N CYS A 326 26.90 -10.40 -8.91
CA CYS A 326 27.62 -10.46 -10.18
C CYS A 326 28.84 -9.54 -10.17
N ASP A 327 28.69 -8.33 -9.64
CA ASP A 327 29.80 -7.37 -9.54
C ASP A 327 30.93 -7.90 -8.65
N ASP A 328 30.61 -8.59 -7.53
CA ASP A 328 31.63 -9.27 -6.70
C ASP A 328 32.39 -10.36 -7.49
N VAL A 329 31.71 -11.05 -8.40
CA VAL A 329 32.34 -12.04 -9.28
C VAL A 329 33.19 -11.35 -10.36
N MET A 330 32.68 -10.28 -10.97
CA MET A 330 33.41 -9.52 -11.99
C MET A 330 34.71 -8.93 -11.42
N ASP A 331 34.66 -8.37 -10.21
CA ASP A 331 35.86 -7.88 -9.51
C ASP A 331 36.90 -9.00 -9.28
N LYS A 332 36.46 -10.19 -8.83
CA LYS A 332 37.34 -11.34 -8.63
C LYS A 332 38.01 -11.81 -9.91
N MET A 333 37.31 -11.74 -11.03
CA MET A 333 37.80 -12.09 -12.33
C MET A 333 38.68 -10.97 -12.96
N GLY A 334 38.55 -9.74 -12.48
CA GLY A 334 39.20 -8.56 -13.06
C GLY A 334 38.46 -8.03 -14.28
N TYR A 335 37.16 -8.29 -14.37
CA TYR A 335 36.28 -7.78 -15.43
C TYR A 335 35.53 -6.53 -14.99
N GLU A 336 35.07 -5.74 -15.95
CA GLU A 336 34.27 -4.56 -15.69
C GLU A 336 32.93 -4.94 -15.07
N ARG A 337 32.50 -4.22 -14.04
CA ARG A 337 31.20 -4.37 -13.39
C ARG A 337 30.04 -4.09 -14.34
N GLY A 338 28.81 -4.40 -13.92
CA GLY A 338 27.58 -4.05 -14.63
C GLY A 338 27.21 -5.03 -15.73
N LEU A 339 27.67 -6.29 -15.65
CA LEU A 339 27.18 -7.36 -16.51
C LEU A 339 25.69 -7.64 -16.26
N ILE A 340 25.26 -7.54 -15.00
CA ILE A 340 23.85 -7.42 -14.60
C ILE A 340 23.68 -6.02 -14.01
N ARG A 341 22.70 -5.25 -14.52
CA ARG A 341 22.52 -3.86 -14.11
C ARG A 341 21.07 -3.39 -14.22
N TYR A 342 20.76 -2.30 -13.55
CA TYR A 342 19.56 -1.54 -13.88
C TYR A 342 19.75 -0.86 -15.23
N THR A 343 18.81 -1.08 -16.11
CA THR A 343 18.84 -0.55 -17.48
C THR A 343 17.43 -0.52 -18.06
N THR A 344 17.29 -0.09 -19.31
CA THR A 344 16.04 -0.16 -20.08
C THR A 344 16.29 -1.03 -21.32
N GLU A 345 15.23 -1.59 -21.90
CA GLU A 345 15.37 -2.36 -23.14
C GLU A 345 15.96 -1.53 -24.27
N ASN A 346 15.57 -0.24 -24.37
CA ASN A 346 16.14 0.67 -25.37
C ASN A 346 17.64 0.87 -25.16
N SER A 347 18.09 1.03 -23.92
CA SER A 347 19.52 1.17 -23.60
C SER A 347 20.31 -0.10 -23.93
N LEU A 348 19.77 -1.29 -23.72
CA LEU A 348 20.41 -2.55 -24.12
C LEU A 348 20.57 -2.69 -25.65
N LYS A 349 19.64 -2.12 -26.41
CA LYS A 349 19.68 -2.06 -27.87
C LYS A 349 20.52 -0.90 -28.43
N GLY A 350 21.20 -0.13 -27.54
CA GLY A 350 21.98 1.06 -27.91
C GLY A 350 21.14 2.27 -28.31
N GLN A 351 19.85 2.27 -27.98
CA GLN A 351 18.93 3.38 -28.24
C GLN A 351 18.84 4.32 -27.04
N HIS A 352 18.47 5.58 -27.28
CA HIS A 352 18.25 6.54 -26.20
C HIS A 352 17.03 6.20 -25.37
N THR A 353 17.17 6.26 -24.05
CA THR A 353 16.07 6.11 -23.09
C THR A 353 15.34 7.44 -22.90
N HIS A 354 14.04 7.44 -23.11
CA HIS A 354 13.19 8.62 -22.90
C HIS A 354 12.53 8.57 -21.50
N ILE A 355 13.04 9.37 -20.55
CA ILE A 355 12.46 9.47 -19.20
C ILE A 355 11.15 10.25 -19.23
N LEU A 356 11.17 11.44 -19.92
CA LEU A 356 10.00 12.29 -20.06
C LEU A 356 9.12 11.85 -21.24
N ARG A 357 8.39 10.79 -21.04
CA ARG A 357 7.41 10.26 -21.99
C ARG A 357 5.99 10.65 -21.58
N PRO A 358 5.03 10.74 -22.52
CA PRO A 358 3.67 11.25 -22.26
C PRO A 358 3.02 10.57 -21.04
N ARG A 359 3.18 9.27 -20.90
CA ARG A 359 2.64 8.47 -19.80
C ARG A 359 3.16 8.92 -18.43
N VAL A 360 4.47 9.10 -18.29
CA VAL A 360 5.13 9.53 -17.05
C VAL A 360 4.76 10.96 -16.71
N VAL A 361 4.73 11.84 -17.73
CA VAL A 361 4.34 13.25 -17.56
C VAL A 361 2.89 13.36 -17.07
N VAL A 362 1.96 12.63 -17.69
CA VAL A 362 0.55 12.65 -17.30
C VAL A 362 0.36 12.14 -15.87
N TYR A 363 0.98 11.00 -15.52
CA TYR A 363 0.89 10.47 -14.16
C TYR A 363 1.51 11.41 -13.12
N GLY A 364 2.66 11.98 -13.42
CA GLY A 364 3.33 12.96 -12.55
C GLY A 364 2.50 14.22 -12.35
N LEU A 365 1.90 14.75 -13.42
CA LEU A 365 1.09 15.94 -13.36
C LEU A 365 -0.18 15.72 -12.54
N ILE A 366 -0.90 14.62 -12.77
CA ILE A 366 -2.09 14.26 -11.99
C ILE A 366 -1.71 14.06 -10.51
N LEU A 367 -0.61 13.35 -10.22
CA LEU A 367 -0.14 13.13 -8.86
C LEU A 367 0.18 14.45 -8.15
N ILE A 368 0.91 15.37 -8.81
CA ILE A 368 1.24 16.67 -8.24
C ILE A 368 -0.03 17.48 -8.00
N CYS A 369 -0.94 17.57 -8.98
CA CYS A 369 -2.19 18.34 -8.84
C CYS A 369 -3.04 17.84 -7.67
N ILE A 370 -3.24 16.52 -7.56
CA ILE A 370 -4.05 15.93 -6.46
C ILE A 370 -3.34 16.11 -5.12
N THR A 371 -2.01 15.91 -5.05
CA THR A 371 -1.25 16.06 -3.81
C THR A 371 -1.26 17.51 -3.32
N VAL A 372 -1.01 18.46 -4.22
CA VAL A 372 -1.06 19.90 -3.89
C VAL A 372 -2.46 20.31 -3.48
N GLY A 373 -3.49 19.87 -4.22
CA GLY A 373 -4.89 20.14 -3.89
C GLY A 373 -5.30 19.57 -2.53
N ALA A 374 -4.90 18.33 -2.22
CA ALA A 374 -5.14 17.72 -0.93
C ALA A 374 -4.44 18.47 0.22
N PHE A 375 -3.18 18.85 0.02
CA PHE A 375 -2.43 19.60 1.01
C PHE A 375 -3.02 20.99 1.25
N TYR A 376 -3.37 21.70 0.17
CA TYR A 376 -4.05 22.99 0.25
C TYR A 376 -5.39 22.88 0.99
N SER A 377 -6.19 21.86 0.71
CA SER A 377 -7.46 21.61 1.39
C SER A 377 -7.28 21.33 2.89
N ILE A 378 -6.25 20.57 3.29
CA ILE A 378 -5.94 20.30 4.70
C ILE A 378 -5.52 21.59 5.43
N LEU A 379 -4.70 22.43 4.79
CA LEU A 379 -4.24 23.69 5.40
C LEU A 379 -5.37 24.72 5.59
N ASN A 380 -6.34 24.72 4.68
CA ASN A 380 -7.49 25.65 4.72
C ASN A 380 -8.75 25.00 5.32
N ARG A 381 -8.59 23.89 6.05
CA ARG A 381 -9.70 23.21 6.69
C ARG A 381 -10.29 24.06 7.81
N MET A 382 -11.60 24.27 7.75
CA MET A 382 -12.33 24.94 8.85
C MET A 382 -12.36 24.02 10.08
N PRO A 383 -11.92 24.49 11.26
CA PRO A 383 -11.89 23.66 12.47
C PRO A 383 -13.25 23.56 13.18
N ILE A 384 -14.34 23.84 12.47
CA ILE A 384 -15.71 23.79 12.99
C ILE A 384 -16.57 22.97 12.04
N GLY A 385 -17.38 22.06 12.58
CA GLY A 385 -18.38 21.31 11.83
C GLY A 385 -19.78 21.60 12.32
N LEU A 386 -20.73 21.70 11.40
CA LEU A 386 -22.16 21.85 11.67
C LEU A 386 -22.92 20.85 10.79
N ASP A 387 -23.58 19.90 11.41
CA ASP A 387 -24.48 18.97 10.70
C ASP A 387 -25.92 19.24 11.16
N VAL A 388 -26.82 19.42 10.21
CA VAL A 388 -28.24 19.68 10.48
C VAL A 388 -29.08 18.49 10.04
N ILE A 389 -29.61 17.75 10.98
CA ILE A 389 -30.43 16.57 10.74
C ILE A 389 -31.87 16.88 11.12
N ARG A 390 -32.77 16.90 10.11
CA ARG A 390 -34.19 17.08 10.39
C ARG A 390 -34.78 15.82 11.03
N ASP A 391 -35.59 15.98 12.08
CA ASP A 391 -36.38 14.90 12.67
C ASP A 391 -37.33 14.30 11.60
N ARG A 392 -37.30 12.98 11.43
CA ARG A 392 -38.11 12.25 10.44
C ARG A 392 -39.41 11.67 10.98
N ASN A 393 -39.66 11.83 12.30
CA ASN A 393 -40.85 11.28 12.92
C ASN A 393 -42.14 11.98 12.46
N SER A 394 -42.05 13.26 12.06
CA SER A 394 -43.13 14.02 11.48
C SER A 394 -42.63 14.92 10.35
N LEU A 395 -43.46 15.15 9.35
CA LEU A 395 -43.13 16.08 8.26
C LEU A 395 -43.06 17.51 8.77
N TYR A 396 -44.06 17.91 9.56
CA TYR A 396 -44.14 19.16 10.30
C TYR A 396 -45.13 18.97 11.46
N ARG A 397 -45.13 19.87 12.40
CA ARG A 397 -46.10 19.95 13.50
C ARG A 397 -46.79 21.30 13.43
N GLU A 398 -48.06 21.35 13.83
CA GLU A 398 -48.79 22.59 14.00
C GLU A 398 -48.82 22.91 15.48
N THR A 399 -48.35 24.08 15.87
CA THR A 399 -48.38 24.52 17.29
C THR A 399 -49.74 25.04 17.67
N ASN A 400 -50.02 25.17 18.98
CA ASN A 400 -51.28 25.71 19.46
C ASN A 400 -51.53 27.14 19.00
N ASP A 401 -50.44 27.85 18.61
CA ASP A 401 -50.50 29.24 18.13
C ASP A 401 -50.66 29.32 16.60
N GLY A 402 -50.88 28.17 15.92
CA GLY A 402 -51.07 28.09 14.48
C GLY A 402 -49.78 28.17 13.65
N LEU A 403 -48.60 28.14 14.30
CA LEU A 403 -47.31 28.14 13.60
C LEU A 403 -46.94 26.73 13.15
N ILE A 404 -46.30 26.66 12.01
CA ILE A 404 -45.71 25.41 11.50
C ILE A 404 -44.32 25.22 12.14
N GLU A 405 -44.10 24.06 12.77
CA GLU A 405 -42.89 23.73 13.48
C GLU A 405 -42.16 22.55 12.79
N ASN A 406 -40.88 22.70 12.58
CA ASN A 406 -39.96 21.60 12.23
C ASN A 406 -38.89 21.45 13.33
N VAL A 407 -38.55 20.19 13.64
CA VAL A 407 -37.55 19.87 14.65
C VAL A 407 -36.29 19.42 13.96
N TYR A 408 -35.15 19.94 14.37
CA TYR A 408 -33.85 19.58 13.91
C TYR A 408 -32.93 19.15 15.04
N ILE A 409 -32.07 18.18 14.78
CA ILE A 409 -30.95 17.83 15.65
C ILE A 409 -29.72 18.46 15.03
N ILE A 410 -29.16 19.42 15.73
CA ILE A 410 -27.95 20.14 15.33
C ILE A 410 -26.77 19.44 15.99
N LYS A 411 -25.81 18.98 15.20
CA LYS A 411 -24.54 18.44 15.68
C LYS A 411 -23.47 19.50 15.50
N LEU A 412 -22.91 19.96 16.59
CA LEU A 412 -21.82 20.92 16.63
C LEU A 412 -20.52 20.15 16.90
N LEU A 413 -19.53 20.34 16.06
CA LEU A 413 -18.21 19.76 16.23
C LEU A 413 -17.19 20.88 16.41
N ASN A 414 -16.51 20.89 17.56
CA ASN A 414 -15.34 21.73 17.74
C ASN A 414 -14.08 20.93 17.43
N MET A 415 -13.49 21.16 16.27
CA MET A 415 -12.26 20.51 15.83
C MET A 415 -11.00 21.35 16.14
N ASP A 416 -11.18 22.52 16.77
CA ASP A 416 -10.08 23.38 17.22
C ASP A 416 -9.49 22.88 18.55
N LYS A 417 -8.31 23.36 18.88
CA LYS A 417 -7.58 23.06 20.12
C LYS A 417 -8.10 23.82 21.34
N GLN A 418 -8.93 24.83 21.13
CA GLN A 418 -9.46 25.69 22.16
C GLN A 418 -10.96 25.44 22.35
N ASP A 419 -11.41 25.68 23.57
CA ASP A 419 -12.83 25.69 23.88
C ASP A 419 -13.44 26.96 23.28
N HIS A 420 -14.58 26.81 22.62
CA HIS A 420 -15.28 27.92 21.99
C HIS A 420 -16.72 28.04 22.45
N ILE A 421 -17.20 29.29 22.50
CA ILE A 421 -18.59 29.60 22.71
C ILE A 421 -19.21 29.97 21.37
N TYR A 422 -20.24 29.24 20.97
CA TYR A 422 -20.91 29.42 19.69
C TYR A 422 -22.27 30.06 19.84
N THR A 423 -22.67 30.78 18.80
CA THR A 423 -24.04 31.28 18.60
C THR A 423 -24.61 30.66 17.34
N LEU A 424 -25.84 30.11 17.46
CA LEU A 424 -26.57 29.50 16.34
C LEU A 424 -27.69 30.46 15.91
N THR A 425 -27.76 30.76 14.61
CA THR A 425 -28.86 31.51 13.98
C THR A 425 -29.44 30.71 12.80
N ALA A 426 -30.69 30.99 12.47
CA ALA A 426 -31.35 30.40 11.31
C ALA A 426 -32.01 31.48 10.47
N GLU A 427 -31.89 31.40 9.14
CA GLU A 427 -32.43 32.37 8.21
C GLU A 427 -33.00 31.64 6.97
N GLY A 428 -33.77 32.36 6.12
CA GLY A 428 -34.27 31.83 4.83
C GLY A 428 -35.76 32.01 4.58
N ILE A 429 -36.56 32.15 5.65
CA ILE A 429 -38.02 32.42 5.56
C ILE A 429 -38.32 33.67 6.39
N PRO A 430 -39.20 34.59 5.91
CA PRO A 430 -39.61 35.75 6.72
C PRO A 430 -40.21 35.32 8.05
N ASP A 431 -39.91 36.07 9.13
CA ASP A 431 -40.38 35.87 10.50
C ASP A 431 -40.09 34.46 11.06
N LEU A 432 -38.97 33.84 10.64
CA LEU A 432 -38.52 32.56 11.18
C LEU A 432 -38.09 32.72 12.63
N ILE A 433 -38.65 31.89 13.49
CA ILE A 433 -38.36 31.86 14.93
C ILE A 433 -37.56 30.60 15.25
N LEU A 434 -36.30 30.76 15.69
CA LEU A 434 -35.46 29.66 16.15
C LEU A 434 -35.61 29.51 17.67
N LYS A 435 -36.27 28.43 18.14
CA LYS A 435 -36.36 28.08 19.55
C LYS A 435 -35.24 27.13 19.93
N LYS A 436 -34.41 27.55 20.85
CA LYS A 436 -33.24 26.81 21.41
C LYS A 436 -33.23 27.02 22.94
N ASP A 437 -32.62 26.09 23.65
CA ASP A 437 -32.61 26.11 25.13
C ASP A 437 -31.64 27.18 25.67
N SER A 438 -30.58 27.54 24.90
CA SER A 438 -29.60 28.55 25.29
C SER A 438 -29.16 29.37 24.08
N ASP A 439 -28.89 30.67 24.31
CA ASP A 439 -28.36 31.56 23.26
C ASP A 439 -26.88 31.31 22.94
N THR A 440 -26.13 30.78 23.88
CA THR A 440 -24.73 30.47 23.76
C THR A 440 -24.48 29.00 24.08
N ILE A 441 -23.67 28.35 23.25
CA ILE A 441 -23.35 26.92 23.35
C ILE A 441 -21.84 26.82 23.56
N GLU A 442 -21.45 26.36 24.75
CA GLU A 442 -20.04 26.10 25.06
C GLU A 442 -19.69 24.69 24.59
N VAL A 443 -18.65 24.59 23.75
CA VAL A 443 -18.16 23.31 23.20
C VAL A 443 -16.67 23.21 23.44
N LYS A 444 -16.25 22.18 24.16
CA LYS A 444 -14.83 21.95 24.46
C LYS A 444 -14.07 21.50 23.23
N SER A 445 -12.76 21.67 23.29
CA SER A 445 -11.86 21.16 22.25
C SER A 445 -12.08 19.67 21.98
N GLY A 446 -12.30 19.29 20.72
CA GLY A 446 -12.53 17.91 20.32
C GLY A 446 -13.89 17.32 20.76
N GLU A 447 -14.85 18.14 21.20
CA GLU A 447 -16.18 17.71 21.63
C GLU A 447 -17.21 17.81 20.51
N VAL A 448 -18.17 16.90 20.54
CA VAL A 448 -19.37 16.90 19.68
C VAL A 448 -20.58 17.04 20.57
N ILE A 449 -21.38 18.07 20.34
CA ILE A 449 -22.64 18.30 21.07
C ILE A 449 -23.80 18.14 20.11
N GLU A 450 -24.82 17.41 20.52
CA GLU A 450 -26.10 17.29 19.82
C GLU A 450 -27.15 18.14 20.52
N LEU A 451 -27.75 19.06 19.80
CA LEU A 451 -28.75 19.99 20.30
C LEU A 451 -30.06 19.87 19.52
N PRO A 452 -31.18 19.56 20.18
CA PRO A 452 -32.48 19.65 19.54
C PRO A 452 -32.90 21.13 19.46
N VAL A 453 -33.20 21.59 18.24
CA VAL A 453 -33.73 22.93 18.00
C VAL A 453 -35.06 22.84 17.25
N ARG A 454 -35.90 23.84 17.46
CA ARG A 454 -37.19 23.94 16.78
C ARG A 454 -37.24 25.22 15.99
N VAL A 455 -37.63 25.08 14.75
CA VAL A 455 -37.84 26.21 13.83
C VAL A 455 -39.34 26.36 13.63
N GLN A 456 -39.87 27.53 13.94
CA GLN A 456 -41.28 27.88 13.79
C GLN A 456 -41.43 28.99 12.76
N VAL A 457 -42.46 28.87 11.93
CA VAL A 457 -42.76 29.85 10.86
C VAL A 457 -44.28 29.97 10.75
N ASP A 458 -44.78 31.19 10.54
CA ASP A 458 -46.19 31.41 10.22
C ASP A 458 -46.52 30.73 8.87
N SER A 459 -47.64 30.01 8.82
CA SER A 459 -48.13 29.35 7.61
C SER A 459 -48.29 30.34 6.43
N TYR A 460 -48.55 31.61 6.70
CA TYR A 460 -48.70 32.67 5.72
C TYR A 460 -47.38 32.99 4.98
N ASN A 461 -46.23 32.80 5.61
CA ASN A 461 -44.92 33.06 5.08
C ASN A 461 -44.39 31.90 4.23
N LEU A 462 -45.06 30.77 4.21
CA LEU A 462 -44.68 29.58 3.44
C LEU A 462 -45.25 29.65 2.02
N LYS A 463 -44.42 29.85 1.02
CA LYS A 463 -44.81 29.92 -0.38
C LYS A 463 -44.83 28.55 -1.07
N GLN A 464 -44.12 27.58 -0.51
CA GLN A 464 -43.93 26.23 -1.04
C GLN A 464 -43.96 25.19 0.07
N ARG A 465 -44.31 23.94 -0.29
CA ARG A 465 -44.27 22.81 0.64
C ARG A 465 -42.90 22.53 1.27
N SER A 466 -41.83 22.89 0.55
CA SER A 466 -40.45 22.74 0.99
C SER A 466 -39.69 24.03 0.71
N SER A 467 -39.31 24.72 1.76
CA SER A 467 -38.51 25.95 1.70
C SER A 467 -37.09 25.69 2.18
N GLU A 468 -36.13 26.35 1.60
CA GLU A 468 -34.73 26.26 2.02
C GLU A 468 -34.48 27.23 3.17
N ILE A 469 -33.81 26.75 4.21
CA ILE A 469 -33.36 27.54 5.35
C ILE A 469 -31.88 27.27 5.59
N SER A 470 -31.16 28.24 6.08
CA SER A 470 -29.74 28.12 6.44
C SER A 470 -29.54 28.31 7.93
N PHE A 471 -28.76 27.42 8.51
CA PHE A 471 -28.29 27.55 9.90
C PHE A 471 -26.87 28.10 9.84
N THR A 472 -26.60 29.16 10.56
CA THR A 472 -25.28 29.76 10.71
C THR A 472 -24.76 29.59 12.10
N LEU A 473 -23.62 28.95 12.26
CA LEU A 473 -22.91 28.82 13.52
C LEU A 473 -21.70 29.76 13.50
N LYS A 474 -21.58 30.62 14.51
CA LYS A 474 -20.44 31.54 14.69
C LYS A 474 -19.80 31.36 16.06
N ALA A 475 -18.47 31.36 16.11
CA ALA A 475 -17.71 31.39 17.34
C ALA A 475 -17.68 32.84 17.87
N LYS A 476 -17.97 33.03 19.14
CA LYS A 476 -17.97 34.34 19.78
C LYS A 476 -16.54 34.87 19.96
N GLY A 477 -16.23 35.99 19.34
CA GLY A 477 -14.90 36.60 19.38
C GLY A 477 -13.96 36.17 18.23
N PHE A 478 -14.42 35.33 17.31
CA PHE A 478 -13.67 34.87 16.15
C PHE A 478 -14.56 34.93 14.90
N ASP A 479 -14.61 36.08 14.25
CA ASP A 479 -15.50 36.29 13.10
C ASP A 479 -15.16 35.40 11.88
N GLU A 480 -13.92 34.94 11.78
CA GLU A 480 -13.47 34.00 10.73
C GLU A 480 -13.98 32.57 10.96
N LEU A 481 -14.35 32.22 12.19
CA LEU A 481 -14.85 30.92 12.54
C LEU A 481 -16.39 30.89 12.43
N SER A 482 -16.88 30.76 11.22
CA SER A 482 -18.31 30.63 10.94
C SER A 482 -18.58 29.56 9.89
N VAL A 483 -19.62 28.76 10.11
CA VAL A 483 -20.08 27.71 9.18
C VAL A 483 -21.56 27.89 8.92
N VAL A 484 -21.97 27.71 7.68
CA VAL A 484 -23.37 27.77 7.23
C VAL A 484 -23.74 26.40 6.68
N GLU A 485 -24.86 25.86 7.15
CA GLU A 485 -25.40 24.59 6.65
C GLU A 485 -26.85 24.78 6.21
N GLU A 486 -27.18 24.24 5.03
CA GLU A 486 -28.50 24.36 4.44
C GLU A 486 -29.40 23.19 4.87
N ALA A 487 -30.65 23.51 5.19
CA ALA A 487 -31.65 22.51 5.52
C ALA A 487 -32.99 22.83 4.87
N ARG A 488 -33.89 21.85 4.81
CA ARG A 488 -35.21 22.03 4.25
C ARG A 488 -36.25 22.10 5.34
N PHE A 489 -37.02 23.20 5.32
CA PHE A 489 -38.24 23.39 6.13
C PHE A 489 -39.44 22.87 5.37
N LEU A 490 -40.22 22.00 5.97
CA LEU A 490 -41.42 21.41 5.38
C LEU A 490 -42.70 22.01 6.00
N GLY A 491 -43.62 22.40 5.13
CA GLY A 491 -44.93 22.92 5.51
C GLY A 491 -46.10 22.13 4.88
N PRO A 492 -47.34 22.54 5.15
CA PRO A 492 -48.51 21.98 4.52
C PRO A 492 -48.49 22.17 3.01
N ALA A 493 -49.19 21.31 2.28
CA ALA A 493 -49.41 21.50 0.86
C ALA A 493 -50.41 22.65 0.67
N PHE A 494 -50.02 23.69 -0.05
CA PHE A 494 -50.96 24.70 -0.51
C PHE A 494 -51.94 24.06 -1.50
N LYS A 495 -53.25 24.31 -1.27
CA LYS A 495 -54.29 23.97 -2.22
C LYS A 495 -54.39 25.03 -3.30
#